data_b1bfe510a50f0431581697ccaa4d5c11
#
_entry.id   b1bfe510a50f0431581697ccaa4d5c11
#
_cell.length_a   1.000
_cell.length_b   1.000
_cell.length_c   1.000
_cell.angle_alpha   90.00
_cell.angle_beta   90.00
_cell.angle_gamma   90.00
#
_symmetry.space_group_name_H-M   'P 1'
#
loop_
_entity.id
_entity.type
_entity.pdbx_description
1 polymer ?
#
loop_
_entity_poly.entity_id
_entity_poly.type
_entity_poly.pdbx_seq_one_letter_code
_entity_poly.pdbx_strand_id
1 'polypeptide(L)'
;MKLTKTSRVALVVGILPAFILYVVFAIYPILQSFYYSVMDWNGFNEMTFIGLDNFRKLFTDPLFWNSVKNNIYVVLASVLGQVPIALFIALLLNRKIRGAKLFRTIGFLPVVLSTVVISLTWSLIYNSRNGLINEVLRSVGLGDLAQNWLGDTKWTMIAVLVVVVWQFVGLYMIIFLAALQNVPSEVLEAAKIDGASEWAITWKITVPMIWDTILVAIILCISGSLKTFDLIYVMTNGGPAHSTDVMALYMFNETFSKLQYGYGSAVSVFIFFFSLILIAVVNKVLGKKMI
;
A
#
# COMPACT_ATOMS: atom_id res chain seq x y z
N MET A 1 -37.50 -6.55 -9.85
CA MET A 1 -38.22 -6.94 -8.60
C MET A 1 -38.49 -5.67 -7.78
N LYS A 2 -39.72 -5.19 -7.69
CA LYS A 2 -40.07 -3.99 -6.91
C LYS A 2 -40.10 -4.37 -5.42
N LEU A 3 -39.18 -3.80 -4.65
CA LEU A 3 -39.14 -3.97 -3.19
C LEU A 3 -40.46 -3.48 -2.56
N THR A 4 -41.08 -4.27 -1.70
CA THR A 4 -42.25 -3.86 -0.94
C THR A 4 -41.90 -2.75 0.06
N LYS A 5 -42.88 -1.95 0.50
CA LYS A 5 -42.66 -0.84 1.43
C LYS A 5 -41.99 -1.33 2.73
N THR A 6 -42.39 -2.47 3.24
CA THR A 6 -41.82 -3.14 4.42
C THR A 6 -40.35 -3.56 4.21
N SER A 7 -40.03 -4.08 3.04
CA SER A 7 -38.65 -4.47 2.65
C SER A 7 -37.72 -3.25 2.52
N ARG A 8 -38.23 -2.10 2.07
CA ARG A 8 -37.45 -0.85 2.03
C ARG A 8 -37.16 -0.30 3.43
N VAL A 9 -38.14 -0.32 4.32
CA VAL A 9 -37.94 0.12 5.72
C VAL A 9 -36.94 -0.77 6.43
N ALA A 10 -37.05 -2.09 6.30
CA ALA A 10 -36.08 -3.03 6.88
C ALA A 10 -34.66 -2.81 6.34
N LEU A 11 -34.50 -2.52 5.04
CA LEU A 11 -33.21 -2.22 4.41
C LEU A 11 -32.61 -0.92 4.97
N VAL A 12 -33.40 0.14 5.09
CA VAL A 12 -32.96 1.44 5.63
C VAL A 12 -32.55 1.29 7.10
N VAL A 13 -33.38 0.65 7.91
CA VAL A 13 -33.11 0.43 9.36
C VAL A 13 -31.84 -0.43 9.56
N GLY A 14 -31.61 -1.43 8.69
CA GLY A 14 -30.40 -2.28 8.77
C GLY A 14 -29.11 -1.58 8.35
N ILE A 15 -29.15 -0.67 7.39
CA ILE A 15 -27.97 0.05 6.87
C ILE A 15 -27.69 1.33 7.67
N LEU A 16 -28.73 1.98 8.22
CA LEU A 16 -28.64 3.31 8.83
C LEU A 16 -27.57 3.41 9.93
N PRO A 17 -27.45 2.47 10.89
CA PRO A 17 -26.44 2.56 11.93
C PRO A 17 -25.01 2.57 11.37
N ALA A 18 -24.71 1.67 10.44
CA ALA A 18 -23.40 1.61 9.79
C ALA A 18 -23.12 2.88 8.96
N PHE A 19 -24.14 3.40 8.27
CA PHE A 19 -24.04 4.64 7.49
C PHE A 19 -23.79 5.86 8.38
N ILE A 20 -24.48 5.97 9.52
CA ILE A 20 -24.24 7.05 10.49
C ILE A 20 -22.81 7.00 11.01
N LEU A 21 -22.33 5.82 11.43
CA LEU A 21 -20.94 5.68 11.87
C LEU A 21 -19.95 6.08 10.80
N TYR A 22 -20.18 5.69 9.54
CA TYR A 22 -19.34 6.06 8.43
C TYR A 22 -19.34 7.58 8.18
N VAL A 23 -20.50 8.23 8.22
CA VAL A 23 -20.62 9.68 8.07
C VAL A 23 -19.87 10.41 9.19
N VAL A 24 -20.07 10.00 10.44
CA VAL A 24 -19.47 10.68 11.62
C VAL A 24 -17.95 10.47 11.69
N PHE A 25 -17.47 9.26 11.42
CA PHE A 25 -16.05 8.92 11.64
C PHE A 25 -15.19 8.94 10.37
N ALA A 26 -15.79 9.01 9.18
CA ALA A 26 -15.04 9.10 7.94
C ALA A 26 -15.36 10.39 7.16
N ILE A 27 -16.63 10.62 6.79
CA ILE A 27 -16.97 11.75 5.93
C ILE A 27 -16.76 13.09 6.65
N TYR A 28 -17.25 13.21 7.89
CA TYR A 28 -17.16 14.45 8.64
C TYR A 28 -15.70 14.91 8.89
N PRO A 29 -14.74 14.06 9.33
CA PRO A 29 -13.34 14.46 9.45
C PRO A 29 -12.69 14.84 8.11
N ILE A 30 -13.08 14.20 7.01
CA ILE A 30 -12.61 14.59 5.67
C ILE A 30 -13.06 16.02 5.36
N LEU A 31 -14.35 16.33 5.57
CA LEU A 31 -14.88 17.69 5.36
C LEU A 31 -14.21 18.72 6.27
N GLN A 32 -13.92 18.36 7.53
CA GLN A 32 -13.15 19.23 8.42
C GLN A 32 -11.73 19.46 7.92
N SER A 33 -11.06 18.46 7.34
CA SER A 33 -9.73 18.65 6.76
C SER A 33 -9.77 19.64 5.59
N PHE A 34 -10.82 19.62 4.75
CA PHE A 34 -11.02 20.64 3.71
C PHE A 34 -11.21 22.05 4.31
N TYR A 35 -11.99 22.16 5.38
CA TYR A 35 -12.21 23.42 6.05
C TYR A 35 -10.92 23.98 6.68
N TYR A 36 -10.18 23.14 7.43
CA TYR A 36 -8.93 23.57 8.06
C TYR A 36 -7.81 23.87 7.06
N SER A 37 -7.83 23.27 5.89
CA SER A 37 -6.80 23.47 4.86
C SER A 37 -6.70 24.92 4.36
N VAL A 38 -7.76 25.71 4.50
CA VAL A 38 -7.83 27.13 4.12
C VAL A 38 -7.73 28.07 5.32
N MET A 39 -7.43 27.54 6.51
CA MET A 39 -7.28 28.29 7.76
C MET A 39 -5.83 28.28 8.22
N ASP A 40 -5.40 29.36 8.88
CA ASP A 40 -4.25 29.34 9.77
C ASP A 40 -4.75 28.93 11.14
N TRP A 41 -4.32 27.75 11.59
CA TRP A 41 -4.73 27.19 12.87
C TRP A 41 -3.68 26.24 13.45
N ASN A 42 -3.35 26.47 14.71
CA ASN A 42 -2.38 25.67 15.47
C ASN A 42 -3.05 24.74 16.52
N GLY A 43 -4.38 24.62 16.50
CA GLY A 43 -5.15 23.79 17.44
C GLY A 43 -5.57 24.51 18.73
N PHE A 44 -5.02 25.68 19.05
CA PHE A 44 -5.23 26.39 20.31
C PHE A 44 -5.76 27.80 20.11
N ASN A 45 -5.24 28.54 19.13
CA ASN A 45 -5.60 29.93 18.86
C ASN A 45 -6.88 30.01 18.02
N GLU A 46 -7.43 31.22 17.89
CA GLU A 46 -8.50 31.53 16.97
C GLU A 46 -8.08 31.17 15.53
N MET A 47 -8.98 30.52 14.82
CA MET A 47 -8.77 30.20 13.41
C MET A 47 -8.91 31.45 12.56
N THR A 48 -7.94 31.71 11.71
CA THR A 48 -8.01 32.83 10.76
C THR A 48 -8.07 32.28 9.33
N PHE A 49 -8.98 32.82 8.52
CA PHE A 49 -9.10 32.43 7.12
C PHE A 49 -7.98 33.03 6.29
N ILE A 50 -7.16 32.18 5.66
CA ILE A 50 -6.02 32.57 4.81
C ILE A 50 -6.13 32.12 3.35
N GLY A 51 -7.30 31.61 2.96
CA GLY A 51 -7.53 31.17 1.59
C GLY A 51 -6.58 30.03 1.17
N LEU A 52 -5.81 30.23 0.12
CA LEU A 52 -4.95 29.18 -0.46
C LEU A 52 -3.46 29.28 -0.04
N ASP A 53 -3.13 30.06 0.99
CA ASP A 53 -1.73 30.25 1.37
C ASP A 53 -1.06 28.99 1.90
N ASN A 54 -1.80 28.10 2.58
CA ASN A 54 -1.30 26.77 2.94
C ASN A 54 -0.89 25.95 1.70
N PHE A 55 -1.68 26.01 0.64
CA PHE A 55 -1.36 25.32 -0.62
C PHE A 55 -0.17 25.97 -1.35
N ARG A 56 -0.06 27.30 -1.32
CA ARG A 56 1.13 27.99 -1.88
C ARG A 56 2.40 27.57 -1.16
N LYS A 57 2.38 27.54 0.18
CA LYS A 57 3.47 27.03 1.01
C LYS A 57 3.81 25.58 0.64
N LEU A 58 2.81 24.70 0.56
CA LEU A 58 2.96 23.28 0.23
C LEU A 58 3.66 23.08 -1.12
N PHE A 59 3.23 23.79 -2.18
CA PHE A 59 3.83 23.64 -3.50
C PHE A 59 5.25 24.20 -3.62
N THR A 60 5.69 25.04 -2.69
CA THR A 60 7.05 25.60 -2.65
C THR A 60 7.96 24.88 -1.65
N ASP A 61 7.45 23.94 -0.85
CA ASP A 61 8.22 23.24 0.16
C ASP A 61 9.02 22.04 -0.44
N PRO A 62 10.37 22.11 -0.41
CA PRO A 62 11.20 21.03 -0.91
C PRO A 62 11.06 19.73 -0.14
N LEU A 63 10.79 19.77 1.18
CA LEU A 63 10.62 18.57 2.02
C LEU A 63 9.31 17.86 1.68
N PHE A 64 8.26 18.63 1.39
CA PHE A 64 7.02 18.06 0.90
C PHE A 64 7.23 17.29 -0.43
N TRP A 65 7.92 17.89 -1.40
CA TRP A 65 8.19 17.23 -2.68
C TRP A 65 9.12 16.02 -2.56
N ASN A 66 10.05 16.05 -1.61
CA ASN A 66 10.84 14.87 -1.27
C ASN A 66 9.96 13.74 -0.73
N SER A 67 8.98 14.05 0.12
CA SER A 67 8.02 13.06 0.63
C SER A 67 7.12 12.48 -0.47
N VAL A 68 6.70 13.29 -1.45
CA VAL A 68 5.98 12.83 -2.65
C VAL A 68 6.84 11.86 -3.46
N LYS A 69 8.10 12.22 -3.72
CA LYS A 69 9.06 11.37 -4.44
C LYS A 69 9.25 10.02 -3.73
N ASN A 70 9.45 10.03 -2.42
CA ASN A 70 9.61 8.82 -1.62
C ASN A 70 8.35 7.96 -1.66
N ASN A 71 7.16 8.57 -1.59
CA ASN A 71 5.90 7.84 -1.76
C ASN A 71 5.77 7.18 -3.13
N ILE A 72 6.25 7.84 -4.20
CA ILE A 72 6.30 7.23 -5.53
C ILE A 72 7.21 5.99 -5.52
N TYR A 73 8.36 6.03 -4.83
CA TYR A 73 9.21 4.83 -4.69
C TYR A 73 8.47 3.69 -3.95
N VAL A 74 7.72 4.00 -2.88
CA VAL A 74 6.90 3.01 -2.18
C VAL A 74 5.86 2.41 -3.11
N VAL A 75 5.14 3.24 -3.88
CA VAL A 75 4.13 2.78 -4.86
C VAL A 75 4.77 1.89 -5.92
N LEU A 76 5.88 2.32 -6.51
CA LEU A 76 6.57 1.55 -7.56
C LEU A 76 7.09 0.22 -7.02
N ALA A 77 7.75 0.21 -5.86
CA ALA A 77 8.24 -1.02 -5.23
C ALA A 77 7.08 -1.96 -4.88
N SER A 78 5.97 -1.43 -4.40
CA SER A 78 4.79 -2.22 -4.08
C SER A 78 4.14 -2.80 -5.34
N VAL A 79 3.89 -2.01 -6.37
CA VAL A 79 3.26 -2.49 -7.60
C VAL A 79 4.17 -3.45 -8.37
N LEU A 80 5.45 -3.10 -8.56
CA LEU A 80 6.39 -3.88 -9.35
C LEU A 80 7.03 -5.04 -8.56
N GLY A 81 7.02 -4.98 -7.23
CA GLY A 81 7.51 -6.04 -6.36
C GLY A 81 6.39 -6.97 -5.91
N GLN A 82 5.41 -6.46 -5.15
CA GLN A 82 4.37 -7.30 -4.53
C GLN A 82 3.51 -8.02 -5.57
N VAL A 83 3.01 -7.30 -6.59
CA VAL A 83 2.05 -7.88 -7.55
C VAL A 83 2.68 -9.00 -8.39
N PRO A 84 3.85 -8.83 -9.04
CA PRO A 84 4.46 -9.91 -9.82
C PRO A 84 4.92 -11.08 -8.95
N ILE A 85 5.53 -10.82 -7.77
CA ILE A 85 5.98 -11.89 -6.87
C ILE A 85 4.78 -12.67 -6.35
N ALA A 86 3.71 -12.00 -5.92
CA ALA A 86 2.49 -12.64 -5.45
C ALA A 86 1.81 -13.47 -6.54
N LEU A 87 1.73 -12.95 -7.77
CA LEU A 87 1.17 -13.68 -8.91
C LEU A 87 2.01 -14.93 -9.23
N PHE A 88 3.33 -14.81 -9.25
CA PHE A 88 4.22 -15.92 -9.48
C PHE A 88 4.05 -17.01 -8.42
N ILE A 89 4.05 -16.64 -7.13
CA ILE A 89 3.84 -17.60 -6.03
C ILE A 89 2.44 -18.22 -6.12
N ALA A 90 1.40 -17.44 -6.44
CA ALA A 90 0.04 -17.96 -6.61
C ALA A 90 -0.06 -18.97 -7.74
N LEU A 91 0.57 -18.71 -8.91
CA LEU A 91 0.63 -19.64 -10.03
C LEU A 91 1.34 -20.96 -9.66
N LEU A 92 2.43 -20.88 -8.88
CA LEU A 92 3.11 -22.07 -8.36
C LEU A 92 2.21 -22.85 -7.40
N LEU A 93 1.61 -22.20 -6.41
CA LEU A 93 0.78 -22.82 -5.37
C LEU A 93 -0.61 -23.26 -5.86
N ASN A 94 -1.03 -22.81 -7.04
CA ASN A 94 -2.26 -23.32 -7.69
C ASN A 94 -2.09 -24.72 -8.27
N ARG A 95 -0.85 -25.18 -8.48
CA ARG A 95 -0.55 -26.55 -8.88
C ARG A 95 -0.74 -27.51 -7.69
N LYS A 96 -0.92 -28.81 -7.98
CA LYS A 96 -1.01 -29.85 -6.94
C LYS A 96 0.37 -30.13 -6.32
N ILE A 97 0.83 -29.21 -5.44
CA ILE A 97 2.12 -29.31 -4.75
C ILE A 97 1.90 -29.83 -3.33
N ARG A 98 2.71 -30.80 -2.89
CA ARG A 98 2.71 -31.26 -1.49
C ARG A 98 3.13 -30.09 -0.59
N GLY A 99 2.35 -29.82 0.48
CA GLY A 99 2.62 -28.73 1.42
C GLY A 99 2.10 -27.36 0.98
N ALA A 100 1.36 -27.22 -0.14
CA ALA A 100 0.82 -25.92 -0.59
C ALA A 100 0.07 -25.15 0.51
N LYS A 101 -0.66 -25.88 1.39
CA LYS A 101 -1.37 -25.24 2.53
C LYS A 101 -0.39 -24.59 3.50
N LEU A 102 0.72 -25.23 3.81
CA LEU A 102 1.75 -24.68 4.70
C LEU A 102 2.40 -23.43 4.09
N PHE A 103 2.77 -23.49 2.81
CA PHE A 103 3.33 -22.33 2.11
C PHE A 103 2.36 -21.15 2.05
N ARG A 104 1.06 -21.37 1.84
CA ARG A 104 0.03 -20.33 1.91
C ARG A 104 -0.02 -19.71 3.30
N THR A 105 -0.01 -20.50 4.35
CA THR A 105 -0.04 -20.02 5.74
C THR A 105 1.20 -19.20 6.08
N ILE A 106 2.40 -19.72 5.79
CA ILE A 106 3.67 -19.01 6.07
C ILE A 106 3.76 -17.71 5.25
N GLY A 107 3.40 -17.75 3.97
CA GLY A 107 3.43 -16.57 3.10
C GLY A 107 2.44 -15.49 3.51
N PHE A 108 1.31 -15.87 4.13
CA PHE A 108 0.31 -14.92 4.61
C PHE A 108 0.58 -14.41 6.04
N LEU A 109 1.39 -15.14 6.82
CA LEU A 109 1.65 -14.82 8.22
C LEU A 109 2.12 -13.37 8.46
N PRO A 110 3.04 -12.79 7.65
CA PRO A 110 3.49 -11.41 7.85
C PRO A 110 2.36 -10.38 7.81
N VAL A 111 1.32 -10.61 7.02
CA VAL A 111 0.17 -9.69 6.90
C VAL A 111 -0.65 -9.62 8.19
N VAL A 112 -0.69 -10.70 8.95
CA VAL A 112 -1.49 -10.81 10.20
C VAL A 112 -0.77 -10.21 11.39
N LEU A 113 0.55 -10.12 11.33
CA LEU A 113 1.35 -9.53 12.39
C LEU A 113 1.22 -8.01 12.42
N SER A 114 1.29 -7.43 13.63
CA SER A 114 1.32 -5.98 13.79
C SER A 114 2.50 -5.37 13.01
N THR A 115 2.24 -4.33 12.21
CA THR A 115 3.27 -3.58 11.47
C THR A 115 4.35 -3.04 12.42
N VAL A 116 4.00 -2.62 13.63
CA VAL A 116 4.96 -2.16 14.64
C VAL A 116 5.92 -3.27 15.04
N VAL A 117 5.41 -4.49 15.30
CA VAL A 117 6.24 -5.65 15.66
C VAL A 117 7.18 -6.02 14.50
N ILE A 118 6.67 -6.02 13.27
CA ILE A 118 7.47 -6.26 12.06
C ILE A 118 8.58 -5.21 11.95
N SER A 119 8.23 -3.93 12.09
CA SER A 119 9.18 -2.82 11.99
C SER A 119 10.30 -2.92 13.02
N LEU A 120 9.97 -3.21 14.27
CA LEU A 120 10.97 -3.43 15.34
C LEU A 120 11.85 -4.64 15.05
N THR A 121 11.25 -5.75 14.61
CA THR A 121 12.01 -6.98 14.28
C THR A 121 12.98 -6.73 13.13
N TRP A 122 12.54 -6.08 12.05
CA TRP A 122 13.39 -5.74 10.93
C TRP A 122 14.46 -4.70 11.30
N SER A 123 14.18 -3.77 12.21
CA SER A 123 15.20 -2.84 12.73
C SER A 123 16.33 -3.58 13.46
N LEU A 124 16.02 -4.66 14.18
CA LEU A 124 17.02 -5.54 14.78
C LEU A 124 17.78 -6.35 13.72
N ILE A 125 17.08 -6.88 12.71
CA ILE A 125 17.70 -7.64 11.60
C ILE A 125 18.67 -6.75 10.79
N TYR A 126 18.31 -5.46 10.59
CA TYR A 126 19.12 -4.47 9.89
C TYR A 126 20.16 -3.75 10.76
N ASN A 127 20.29 -4.11 12.04
CA ASN A 127 21.28 -3.47 12.92
C ASN A 127 22.68 -3.54 12.29
N SER A 128 23.40 -2.40 12.25
CA SER A 128 24.69 -2.30 11.56
C SER A 128 25.80 -3.12 12.20
N ARG A 129 25.74 -3.32 13.52
CA ARG A 129 26.78 -4.04 14.30
C ARG A 129 26.49 -5.54 14.38
N ASN A 130 25.31 -5.90 14.92
CA ASN A 130 24.97 -7.28 15.30
C ASN A 130 23.69 -7.77 14.57
N GLY A 131 23.27 -7.09 13.47
CA GLY A 131 22.09 -7.47 12.71
C GLY A 131 22.30 -8.74 11.91
N LEU A 132 21.27 -9.58 11.86
CA LEU A 132 21.32 -10.89 11.22
C LEU A 132 21.84 -10.82 9.77
N ILE A 133 21.42 -9.81 8.98
CA ILE A 133 21.87 -9.69 7.59
C ILE A 133 23.38 -9.47 7.51
N ASN A 134 23.93 -8.55 8.30
CA ASN A 134 25.36 -8.30 8.31
C ASN A 134 26.17 -9.48 8.85
N GLU A 135 25.67 -10.19 9.85
CA GLU A 135 26.31 -11.41 10.36
C GLU A 135 26.33 -12.54 9.32
N VAL A 136 25.23 -12.75 8.60
CA VAL A 136 25.19 -13.72 7.49
C VAL A 136 26.15 -13.32 6.38
N LEU A 137 26.19 -12.04 5.97
CA LEU A 137 27.12 -11.56 4.95
C LEU A 137 28.59 -11.80 5.35
N ARG A 138 28.94 -11.54 6.61
CA ARG A 138 30.30 -11.80 7.13
C ARG A 138 30.63 -13.29 7.15
N SER A 139 29.69 -14.13 7.58
CA SER A 139 29.89 -15.58 7.70
C SER A 139 30.12 -16.29 6.37
N VAL A 140 29.54 -15.75 5.27
CA VAL A 140 29.73 -16.31 3.91
C VAL A 140 30.85 -15.60 3.14
N GLY A 141 31.67 -14.77 3.80
CA GLY A 141 32.83 -14.09 3.19
C GLY A 141 32.46 -12.82 2.37
N LEU A 142 31.22 -12.34 2.49
CA LEU A 142 30.73 -11.12 1.81
C LEU A 142 30.67 -9.91 2.78
N GLY A 143 31.60 -9.85 3.75
CA GLY A 143 31.64 -8.79 4.76
C GLY A 143 31.70 -7.37 4.20
N ASP A 144 32.30 -7.18 3.02
CA ASP A 144 32.38 -5.89 2.33
C ASP A 144 30.99 -5.35 1.89
N LEU A 145 29.99 -6.21 1.80
CA LEU A 145 28.61 -5.83 1.49
C LEU A 145 27.79 -5.50 2.74
N ALA A 146 28.37 -5.66 3.94
CA ALA A 146 27.71 -5.28 5.18
C ALA A 146 27.56 -3.76 5.25
N GLN A 147 26.32 -3.27 5.46
CA GLN A 147 25.98 -1.86 5.39
C GLN A 147 25.32 -1.38 6.69
N ASN A 148 25.28 -0.07 6.85
CA ASN A 148 24.40 0.57 7.82
C ASN A 148 23.02 0.80 7.16
N TRP A 149 22.23 -0.28 7.09
CA TRP A 149 20.98 -0.34 6.33
C TRP A 149 19.99 0.76 6.64
N LEU A 150 19.87 1.19 7.90
CA LEU A 150 18.91 2.20 8.34
C LEU A 150 19.57 3.54 8.70
N GLY A 151 20.90 3.64 8.66
CA GLY A 151 21.62 4.87 9.00
C GLY A 151 22.31 5.56 7.81
N ASP A 152 22.28 4.96 6.62
CA ASP A 152 22.83 5.53 5.40
C ASP A 152 21.73 5.90 4.41
N THR A 153 21.68 7.16 3.99
CA THR A 153 20.68 7.71 3.06
C THR A 153 20.54 6.91 1.77
N LYS A 154 21.61 6.26 1.31
CA LYS A 154 21.62 5.44 0.10
C LYS A 154 20.84 4.14 0.27
N TRP A 155 20.92 3.51 1.44
CA TRP A 155 20.40 2.16 1.65
C TRP A 155 19.05 2.15 2.39
N THR A 156 18.76 3.18 3.18
CA THR A 156 17.61 3.19 4.08
C THR A 156 16.28 3.02 3.35
N MET A 157 16.07 3.75 2.24
CA MET A 157 14.84 3.60 1.47
C MET A 157 14.72 2.19 0.88
N ILE A 158 15.80 1.62 0.35
CA ILE A 158 15.82 0.26 -0.22
C ILE A 158 15.47 -0.76 0.86
N ALA A 159 16.08 -0.65 2.06
CA ALA A 159 15.81 -1.54 3.18
C ALA A 159 14.34 -1.49 3.60
N VAL A 160 13.76 -0.30 3.70
CA VAL A 160 12.32 -0.10 4.00
C VAL A 160 11.44 -0.73 2.92
N LEU A 161 11.76 -0.50 1.64
CA LEU A 161 10.97 -1.05 0.51
C LEU A 161 10.96 -2.57 0.48
N VAL A 162 12.09 -3.22 0.81
CA VAL A 162 12.15 -4.69 0.94
C VAL A 162 11.17 -5.19 2.00
N VAL A 163 11.11 -4.53 3.16
CA VAL A 163 10.18 -4.92 4.23
C VAL A 163 8.73 -4.71 3.81
N VAL A 164 8.41 -3.58 3.16
CA VAL A 164 7.06 -3.30 2.64
C VAL A 164 6.64 -4.38 1.65
N VAL A 165 7.50 -4.74 0.71
CA VAL A 165 7.20 -5.80 -0.28
C VAL A 165 7.00 -7.14 0.42
N TRP A 166 7.91 -7.54 1.30
CA TRP A 166 7.84 -8.81 2.02
C TRP A 166 6.59 -8.92 2.89
N GLN A 167 6.21 -7.86 3.59
CA GLN A 167 5.05 -7.88 4.49
C GLN A 167 3.75 -8.15 3.76
N PHE A 168 3.53 -7.53 2.61
CA PHE A 168 2.23 -7.54 1.94
C PHE A 168 2.12 -8.49 0.74
N VAL A 169 3.21 -9.10 0.27
CA VAL A 169 3.18 -10.03 -0.87
C VAL A 169 2.20 -11.18 -0.65
N GLY A 170 2.08 -11.68 0.59
CA GLY A 170 1.18 -12.77 0.95
C GLY A 170 -0.30 -12.42 0.80
N LEU A 171 -0.69 -11.17 1.02
CA LEU A 171 -2.08 -10.71 0.81
C LEU A 171 -2.48 -10.88 -0.66
N TYR A 172 -1.67 -10.35 -1.57
CA TYR A 172 -1.94 -10.42 -3.00
C TYR A 172 -1.83 -11.85 -3.54
N MET A 173 -0.94 -12.67 -2.99
CA MET A 173 -0.85 -14.10 -3.28
C MET A 173 -2.18 -14.82 -3.01
N ILE A 174 -2.82 -14.57 -1.88
CA ILE A 174 -4.12 -15.19 -1.56
C ILE A 174 -5.23 -14.68 -2.47
N ILE A 175 -5.25 -13.38 -2.80
CA ILE A 175 -6.20 -12.79 -3.74
C ILE A 175 -6.06 -13.46 -5.12
N PHE A 176 -4.84 -13.61 -5.63
CA PHE A 176 -4.60 -14.26 -6.92
C PHE A 176 -4.91 -15.76 -6.88
N LEU A 177 -4.60 -16.46 -5.78
CA LEU A 177 -4.98 -17.87 -5.63
C LEU A 177 -6.49 -18.07 -5.70
N ALA A 178 -7.27 -17.20 -5.06
CA ALA A 178 -8.73 -17.26 -5.14
C ALA A 178 -9.23 -17.00 -6.58
N ALA A 179 -8.64 -16.06 -7.29
CA ALA A 179 -8.99 -15.79 -8.68
C ALA A 179 -8.63 -16.96 -9.60
N LEU A 180 -7.46 -17.57 -9.43
CA LEU A 180 -7.01 -18.71 -10.20
C LEU A 180 -7.91 -19.95 -10.00
N GLN A 181 -8.49 -20.14 -8.82
CA GLN A 181 -9.42 -21.24 -8.54
C GLN A 181 -10.79 -21.06 -9.22
N ASN A 182 -11.14 -19.84 -9.64
CA ASN A 182 -12.38 -19.55 -10.37
C ASN A 182 -12.22 -19.68 -11.90
N VAL A 183 -11.04 -19.95 -12.41
CA VAL A 183 -10.83 -20.20 -13.84
C VAL A 183 -11.45 -21.56 -14.22
N PRO A 184 -12.40 -21.61 -15.19
CA PRO A 184 -13.05 -22.86 -15.57
C PRO A 184 -12.03 -23.90 -16.05
N SER A 185 -12.12 -25.14 -15.53
CA SER A 185 -11.22 -26.23 -15.92
C SER A 185 -11.40 -26.63 -17.39
N GLU A 186 -12.62 -26.50 -17.91
CA GLU A 186 -12.97 -26.82 -19.29
C GLU A 186 -12.15 -26.01 -20.30
N VAL A 187 -11.89 -24.73 -20.01
CA VAL A 187 -11.08 -23.86 -20.86
C VAL A 187 -9.62 -24.32 -20.88
N LEU A 188 -9.09 -24.71 -19.71
CA LEU A 188 -7.71 -25.19 -19.59
C LEU A 188 -7.52 -26.55 -20.24
N GLU A 189 -8.51 -27.43 -20.13
CA GLU A 189 -8.51 -28.77 -20.77
C GLU A 189 -8.62 -28.67 -22.28
N ALA A 190 -9.51 -27.82 -22.81
CA ALA A 190 -9.62 -27.55 -24.24
C ALA A 190 -8.28 -27.05 -24.83
N ALA A 191 -7.64 -26.10 -24.16
CA ALA A 191 -6.34 -25.59 -24.59
C ALA A 191 -5.23 -26.68 -24.60
N LYS A 192 -5.28 -27.63 -23.66
CA LYS A 192 -4.36 -28.80 -23.67
C LYS A 192 -4.63 -29.72 -24.82
N ILE A 193 -5.89 -29.98 -25.15
CA ILE A 193 -6.28 -30.81 -26.30
C ILE A 193 -5.79 -30.14 -27.60
N ASP A 194 -5.84 -28.80 -27.69
CA ASP A 194 -5.33 -28.03 -28.82
C ASP A 194 -3.78 -27.98 -28.88
N GLY A 195 -3.08 -28.65 -27.95
CA GLY A 195 -1.63 -28.73 -27.91
C GLY A 195 -0.93 -27.51 -27.34
N ALA A 196 -1.64 -26.63 -26.62
CA ALA A 196 -1.01 -25.47 -26.00
C ALA A 196 -0.06 -25.89 -24.86
N SER A 197 1.14 -25.30 -24.83
CA SER A 197 2.09 -25.50 -23.74
C SER A 197 1.60 -24.90 -22.43
N GLU A 198 2.05 -25.41 -21.29
CA GLU A 198 1.74 -24.87 -19.96
C GLU A 198 2.06 -23.36 -19.85
N TRP A 199 3.14 -22.91 -20.48
CA TRP A 199 3.49 -21.50 -20.55
C TRP A 199 2.46 -20.69 -21.35
N ALA A 200 2.04 -21.19 -22.51
CA ALA A 200 1.02 -20.54 -23.33
C ALA A 200 -0.33 -20.48 -22.60
N ILE A 201 -0.75 -21.56 -21.94
CA ILE A 201 -1.96 -21.61 -21.13
C ILE A 201 -1.89 -20.56 -20.01
N THR A 202 -0.78 -20.50 -19.30
CA THR A 202 -0.62 -19.54 -18.19
C THR A 202 -0.73 -18.10 -18.69
N TRP A 203 0.07 -17.69 -19.68
CA TRP A 203 0.20 -16.28 -20.06
C TRP A 203 -0.82 -15.80 -21.08
N LYS A 204 -1.36 -16.69 -21.93
CA LYS A 204 -2.32 -16.31 -22.98
C LYS A 204 -3.78 -16.60 -22.59
N ILE A 205 -4.01 -17.41 -21.56
CA ILE A 205 -5.36 -17.79 -21.14
C ILE A 205 -5.58 -17.42 -19.67
N THR A 206 -4.83 -18.03 -18.74
CA THR A 206 -5.08 -17.90 -17.30
C THR A 206 -4.89 -16.49 -16.79
N VAL A 207 -3.73 -15.84 -17.08
CA VAL A 207 -3.44 -14.48 -16.63
C VAL A 207 -4.43 -13.45 -17.21
N PRO A 208 -4.78 -13.48 -18.51
CA PRO A 208 -5.83 -12.62 -19.04
C PRO A 208 -7.20 -12.85 -18.38
N MET A 209 -7.57 -14.07 -18.05
CA MET A 209 -8.86 -14.37 -17.40
C MET A 209 -8.97 -13.82 -15.98
N ILE A 210 -7.86 -13.63 -15.27
CA ILE A 210 -7.84 -13.04 -13.94
C ILE A 210 -7.41 -11.56 -13.95
N TRP A 211 -7.36 -10.92 -15.13
CA TRP A 211 -6.85 -9.54 -15.28
C TRP A 211 -7.59 -8.53 -14.41
N ASP A 212 -8.89 -8.66 -14.27
CA ASP A 212 -9.69 -7.77 -13.41
C ASP A 212 -9.24 -7.87 -11.95
N THR A 213 -8.91 -9.07 -11.49
CA THR A 213 -8.36 -9.25 -10.14
C THR A 213 -6.95 -8.66 -10.02
N ILE A 214 -6.12 -8.76 -11.06
CA ILE A 214 -4.80 -8.12 -11.09
C ILE A 214 -4.96 -6.60 -11.01
N LEU A 215 -5.88 -6.02 -11.76
CA LEU A 215 -6.17 -4.59 -11.72
C LEU A 215 -6.63 -4.14 -10.33
N VAL A 216 -7.56 -4.88 -9.72
CA VAL A 216 -8.01 -4.60 -8.35
C VAL A 216 -6.85 -4.69 -7.36
N ALA A 217 -5.98 -5.70 -7.48
CA ALA A 217 -4.79 -5.83 -6.65
C ALA A 217 -3.82 -4.65 -6.81
N ILE A 218 -3.59 -4.16 -8.03
CA ILE A 218 -2.79 -2.96 -8.30
C ILE A 218 -3.39 -1.73 -7.62
N ILE A 219 -4.70 -1.53 -7.73
CA ILE A 219 -5.39 -0.39 -7.11
C ILE A 219 -5.29 -0.46 -5.58
N LEU A 220 -5.50 -1.64 -4.98
CA LEU A 220 -5.34 -1.85 -3.55
C LEU A 220 -3.90 -1.61 -3.09
N CYS A 221 -2.93 -2.07 -3.87
CA CYS A 221 -1.50 -1.88 -3.64
C CYS A 221 -1.13 -0.39 -3.63
N ILE A 222 -1.57 0.39 -4.61
CA ILE A 222 -1.37 1.84 -4.69
C ILE A 222 -2.01 2.52 -3.48
N SER A 223 -3.27 2.22 -3.21
CA SER A 223 -4.00 2.82 -2.08
C SER A 223 -3.33 2.53 -0.74
N GLY A 224 -2.85 1.30 -0.52
CA GLY A 224 -2.08 0.91 0.67
C GLY A 224 -0.74 1.66 0.77
N SER A 225 -0.01 1.76 -0.33
CA SER A 225 1.29 2.43 -0.41
C SER A 225 1.20 3.92 -0.07
N LEU A 226 0.14 4.60 -0.49
CA LEU A 226 -0.07 6.02 -0.19
C LEU A 226 -0.42 6.27 1.29
N LYS A 227 -0.88 5.25 2.00
CA LYS A 227 -1.19 5.28 3.43
C LYS A 227 -0.08 4.71 4.31
N THR A 228 1.06 4.29 3.71
CA THR A 228 2.18 3.73 4.47
C THR A 228 2.74 4.78 5.42
N PHE A 229 2.54 4.58 6.71
CA PHE A 229 2.98 5.45 7.80
C PHE A 229 3.72 4.64 8.86
N ASP A 230 3.04 3.67 9.50
CA ASP A 230 3.50 2.97 10.70
C ASP A 230 4.88 2.35 10.55
N LEU A 231 5.12 1.67 9.41
CA LEU A 231 6.38 0.98 9.14
C LEU A 231 7.55 1.99 9.07
N ILE A 232 7.38 3.07 8.33
CA ILE A 232 8.41 4.09 8.15
C ILE A 232 8.63 4.87 9.44
N TYR A 233 7.56 5.24 10.13
CA TYR A 233 7.63 5.93 11.42
C TYR A 233 8.44 5.12 12.44
N VAL A 234 8.16 3.82 12.58
CA VAL A 234 8.83 2.96 13.58
C VAL A 234 10.25 2.59 13.18
N MET A 235 10.52 2.31 11.89
CA MET A 235 11.86 1.88 11.46
C MET A 235 12.86 3.02 11.36
N THR A 236 12.44 4.18 10.84
CA THR A 236 13.36 5.24 10.43
C THR A 236 12.94 6.63 10.89
N ASN A 237 11.67 6.80 11.27
CA ASN A 237 11.07 8.11 11.52
C ASN A 237 11.38 9.14 10.41
N GLY A 238 11.37 8.68 9.14
CA GLY A 238 11.67 9.50 7.97
C GLY A 238 13.15 9.69 7.65
N GLY A 239 14.04 9.31 8.58
CA GLY A 239 15.49 9.51 8.49
C GLY A 239 16.25 8.43 7.68
N PRO A 240 17.59 8.59 7.57
CA PRO A 240 18.34 9.80 7.88
C PRO A 240 18.05 10.93 6.87
N ALA A 241 18.18 12.18 7.30
CA ALA A 241 18.05 13.39 6.45
C ALA A 241 16.83 13.36 5.51
N HIS A 242 15.64 12.98 6.02
CA HIS A 242 14.39 12.88 5.27
C HIS A 242 14.40 11.90 4.08
N SER A 243 15.35 10.94 4.06
CA SER A 243 15.51 9.99 2.95
C SER A 243 14.36 9.01 2.80
N THR A 244 13.56 8.81 3.86
CA THR A 244 12.41 7.90 3.86
C THR A 244 11.10 8.60 4.24
N ASP A 245 11.10 9.91 4.41
CA ASP A 245 9.86 10.66 4.65
C ASP A 245 8.85 10.40 3.53
N VAL A 246 7.64 9.99 3.90
CA VAL A 246 6.50 9.84 3.00
C VAL A 246 5.43 10.89 3.35
N MET A 247 4.52 11.15 2.43
CA MET A 247 3.51 12.19 2.60
C MET A 247 2.71 12.05 3.91
N ALA A 248 2.35 10.83 4.30
CA ALA A 248 1.61 10.58 5.54
C ALA A 248 2.43 10.92 6.80
N LEU A 249 3.75 10.63 6.79
CA LEU A 249 4.64 10.98 7.90
C LEU A 249 4.93 12.48 7.92
N TYR A 250 5.15 13.08 6.76
CA TYR A 250 5.31 14.54 6.63
C TYR A 250 4.07 15.26 7.18
N MET A 251 2.86 14.87 6.75
CA MET A 251 1.60 15.38 7.26
C MET A 251 1.50 15.25 8.79
N PHE A 252 1.83 14.08 9.33
CA PHE A 252 1.80 13.84 10.78
C PHE A 252 2.74 14.80 11.54
N ASN A 253 3.96 14.95 11.06
CA ASN A 253 4.95 15.85 11.68
C ASN A 253 4.51 17.30 11.63
N GLU A 254 3.99 17.80 10.49
CA GLU A 254 3.50 19.17 10.38
C GLU A 254 2.29 19.40 11.30
N THR A 255 1.35 18.45 11.35
CA THR A 255 0.12 18.58 12.14
C THR A 255 0.40 18.49 13.64
N PHE A 256 1.06 17.41 14.09
CA PHE A 256 1.11 17.05 15.51
C PHE A 256 2.43 17.44 16.18
N SER A 257 3.57 17.36 15.47
CA SER A 257 4.86 17.72 16.06
C SER A 257 5.10 19.26 15.99
N LYS A 258 4.68 19.89 14.89
CA LYS A 258 4.83 21.34 14.69
C LYS A 258 3.57 22.14 14.99
N LEU A 259 2.46 21.48 15.33
CA LEU A 259 1.16 22.08 15.66
C LEU A 259 0.61 22.99 14.53
N GLN A 260 0.88 22.66 13.26
CA GLN A 260 0.38 23.41 12.11
C GLN A 260 -0.83 22.68 11.51
N TYR A 261 -1.96 22.66 12.22
CA TYR A 261 -3.15 21.90 11.82
C TYR A 261 -3.72 22.35 10.47
N GLY A 262 -3.74 23.66 10.21
CA GLY A 262 -4.17 24.20 8.92
C GLY A 262 -3.31 23.68 7.76
N TYR A 263 -1.99 23.78 7.89
CA TYR A 263 -1.04 23.32 6.88
C TYR A 263 -1.06 21.79 6.72
N GLY A 264 -1.07 21.03 7.84
CA GLY A 264 -1.19 19.58 7.79
C GLY A 264 -2.49 19.09 7.13
N SER A 265 -3.58 19.85 7.32
CA SER A 265 -4.84 19.61 6.63
C SER A 265 -4.74 19.86 5.12
N ALA A 266 -4.00 20.88 4.68
CA ALA A 266 -3.72 21.09 3.25
C ALA A 266 -2.91 19.93 2.65
N VAL A 267 -1.93 19.37 3.38
CA VAL A 267 -1.23 18.14 2.97
C VAL A 267 -2.19 16.96 2.85
N SER A 268 -3.11 16.79 3.80
CA SER A 268 -4.14 15.72 3.75
C SER A 268 -5.02 15.83 2.51
N VAL A 269 -5.47 17.04 2.19
CA VAL A 269 -6.28 17.33 0.99
C VAL A 269 -5.49 17.03 -0.28
N PHE A 270 -4.19 17.38 -0.31
CA PHE A 270 -3.34 17.01 -1.44
C PHE A 270 -3.23 15.47 -1.59
N ILE A 271 -2.95 14.74 -0.51
CA ILE A 271 -2.87 13.26 -0.54
C ILE A 271 -4.18 12.66 -1.05
N PHE A 272 -5.32 13.20 -0.63
CA PHE A 272 -6.64 12.75 -1.08
C PHE A 272 -6.80 12.90 -2.59
N PHE A 273 -6.55 14.08 -3.16
CA PHE A 273 -6.67 14.29 -4.61
C PHE A 273 -5.59 13.53 -5.39
N PHE A 274 -4.36 13.49 -4.90
CA PHE A 274 -3.28 12.73 -5.51
C PHE A 274 -3.62 11.24 -5.63
N SER A 275 -4.18 10.65 -4.56
CA SER A 275 -4.61 9.25 -4.58
C SER A 275 -5.76 9.00 -5.55
N LEU A 276 -6.77 9.88 -5.59
CA LEU A 276 -7.88 9.77 -6.54
C LEU A 276 -7.41 9.86 -8.00
N ILE A 277 -6.56 10.83 -8.31
CA ILE A 277 -6.02 11.00 -9.66
C ILE A 277 -5.20 9.78 -10.07
N LEU A 278 -4.32 9.31 -9.19
CA LEU A 278 -3.46 8.16 -9.48
C LEU A 278 -4.29 6.89 -9.74
N ILE A 279 -5.27 6.61 -8.90
CA ILE A 279 -6.18 5.47 -9.07
C ILE A 279 -7.01 5.61 -10.34
N ALA A 280 -7.56 6.80 -10.63
CA ALA A 280 -8.33 7.05 -11.84
C ALA A 280 -7.49 6.85 -13.12
N VAL A 281 -6.23 7.32 -13.11
CA VAL A 281 -5.30 7.14 -14.24
C VAL A 281 -5.00 5.66 -14.45
N VAL A 282 -4.66 4.93 -13.38
CA VAL A 282 -4.38 3.49 -13.47
C VAL A 282 -5.59 2.72 -13.97
N ASN A 283 -6.77 2.99 -13.43
CA ASN A 283 -8.00 2.35 -13.89
C ASN A 283 -8.31 2.66 -15.37
N LYS A 284 -8.11 3.90 -15.81
CA LYS A 284 -8.31 4.29 -17.22
C LYS A 284 -7.31 3.62 -18.16
N VAL A 285 -6.04 3.49 -17.74
CA VAL A 285 -4.96 2.92 -18.59
C VAL A 285 -5.04 1.41 -18.66
N LEU A 286 -5.23 0.75 -17.51
CA LEU A 286 -5.19 -0.72 -17.41
C LEU A 286 -6.58 -1.38 -17.54
N GLY A 287 -7.66 -0.67 -17.16
CA GLY A 287 -9.03 -1.19 -17.23
C GLY A 287 -9.60 -1.28 -18.64
N LYS A 288 -9.03 -0.58 -19.63
CA LYS A 288 -9.52 -0.60 -21.04
C LYS A 288 -9.08 -1.81 -21.86
N LYS A 289 -8.32 -2.74 -21.31
CA LYS A 289 -7.73 -3.86 -22.07
C LYS A 289 -8.62 -5.09 -22.25
N MET A 290 -9.90 -5.04 -21.83
CA MET A 290 -10.81 -6.19 -21.90
C MET A 290 -12.22 -5.85 -22.38
N ILE A 291 -12.35 -5.27 -23.57
CA ILE A 291 -13.58 -5.34 -24.37
C ILE A 291 -13.20 -5.78 -25.78
#